data_fe3c560ba03bfc7a00ccb8ee873afcd0
#
_entry.id   fe3c560ba03bfc7a00ccb8ee873afcd0
#
_cell.length_a   1.000
_cell.length_b   1.000
_cell.length_c   1.000
_cell.angle_alpha   90.00
_cell.angle_beta   90.00
_cell.angle_gamma   90.00
#
_symmetry.space_group_name_H-M   'P 1'
#
loop_
_entity.id
_entity.type
_entity.pdbx_description
1 polymer ?
#
loop_
_entity_poly.entity_id
_entity_poly.type
_entity_poly.pdbx_seq_one_letter_code
_entity_poly.pdbx_strand_id
1 'polypeptide(L)'
;MSDSVVIDARGHRCPVPSLKLMKAMETASPGARIVLLATDPMARIDVPFLMSQQGGRVLEIEDADGLLRFTIETGARPDAPTD
;
A
#
# COMPACT_ATOMS: atom_id res chain seq x y z
N MET A 1 -19.47 -1.52 6.29
CA MET A 1 -19.09 -1.40 4.90
C MET A 1 -17.60 -1.54 4.76
N SER A 2 -17.20 -2.31 3.81
CA SER A 2 -15.78 -2.48 3.55
C SER A 2 -15.25 -1.33 2.72
N ASP A 3 -14.16 -0.72 3.18
CA ASP A 3 -13.50 0.33 2.45
C ASP A 3 -12.25 -0.18 1.76
N SER A 4 -12.23 -1.46 1.45
CA SER A 4 -11.09 -2.06 0.78
C SER A 4 -11.03 -1.63 -0.67
N VAL A 5 -9.85 -1.19 -1.08
CA VAL A 5 -9.57 -0.83 -2.47
C VAL A 5 -8.47 -1.74 -2.96
N VAL A 6 -8.65 -2.28 -4.15
CA VAL A 6 -7.64 -3.15 -4.76
C VAL A 6 -6.92 -2.38 -5.85
N ILE A 7 -5.61 -2.33 -5.76
CA ILE A 7 -4.76 -1.70 -6.76
C ILE A 7 -4.01 -2.79 -7.50
N ASP A 8 -4.20 -2.86 -8.79
CA ASP A 8 -3.53 -3.85 -9.61
C ASP A 8 -2.29 -3.22 -10.26
N ALA A 9 -1.14 -3.58 -9.75
CA ALA A 9 0.13 -3.11 -10.29
C ALA A 9 0.95 -4.27 -10.84
N ARG A 10 0.30 -5.37 -11.18
CA ARG A 10 0.98 -6.52 -11.77
C ARG A 10 1.60 -6.12 -13.09
N GLY A 11 2.81 -6.65 -13.34
CA GLY A 11 3.51 -6.36 -14.58
C GLY A 11 4.27 -5.06 -14.58
N HIS A 12 4.13 -4.24 -13.55
CA HIS A 12 4.86 -2.98 -13.43
C HIS A 12 6.08 -3.16 -12.55
N ARG A 13 7.15 -2.44 -12.89
CA ARG A 13 8.35 -2.42 -12.09
C ARG A 13 8.31 -1.28 -11.11
N CYS A 14 9.00 -1.44 -9.98
CA CYS A 14 9.19 -0.32 -9.07
C CYS A 14 9.88 0.81 -9.79
N PRO A 15 9.50 2.06 -9.54
CA PRO A 15 8.64 2.46 -8.42
C PRO A 15 7.15 2.57 -8.76
N VAL A 16 6.69 2.04 -9.88
CA VAL A 16 5.30 2.23 -10.30
C VAL A 16 4.30 1.69 -9.28
N PRO A 17 4.48 0.47 -8.70
CA PRO A 17 3.54 0.01 -7.68
C PRO A 17 3.45 0.96 -6.50
N SER A 18 4.59 1.48 -6.04
CA SER A 18 4.61 2.42 -4.92
C SER A 18 3.92 3.73 -5.26
N LEU A 19 4.10 4.21 -6.49
CA LEU A 19 3.44 5.45 -6.93
C LEU A 19 1.93 5.28 -7.00
N LYS A 20 1.47 4.13 -7.49
CA LYS A 20 0.03 3.84 -7.52
C LYS A 20 -0.53 3.80 -6.10
N LEU A 21 0.22 3.20 -5.19
CA LEU A 21 -0.20 3.10 -3.81
C LEU A 21 -0.27 4.48 -3.15
N MET A 22 0.74 5.31 -3.37
CA MET A 22 0.73 6.67 -2.83
C MET A 22 -0.49 7.44 -3.29
N LYS A 23 -0.81 7.33 -4.57
CA LYS A 23 -1.93 8.06 -5.11
C LYS A 23 -3.24 7.61 -4.48
N ALA A 24 -3.39 6.31 -4.29
CA ALA A 24 -4.59 5.78 -3.64
C ALA A 24 -4.69 6.24 -2.20
N MET A 25 -3.56 6.34 -1.51
CA MET A 25 -3.55 6.77 -0.11
C MET A 25 -3.92 8.24 0.04
N GLU A 26 -3.68 9.05 -0.98
CA GLU A 26 -4.04 10.46 -0.92
C GLU A 26 -5.54 10.69 -0.77
N THR A 27 -6.33 9.77 -1.31
CA THR A 27 -7.78 9.90 -1.27
C THR A 27 -8.43 8.96 -0.27
N ALA A 28 -7.66 8.06 0.34
CA ALA A 28 -8.21 7.09 1.27
C ALA A 28 -8.42 7.73 2.63
N SER A 29 -9.44 7.27 3.32
CA SER A 29 -9.68 7.69 4.70
C SER A 29 -8.65 7.04 5.63
N PRO A 30 -8.33 7.68 6.75
CA PRO A 30 -7.47 7.04 7.76
C PRO A 30 -8.08 5.72 8.22
N GLY A 31 -7.25 4.70 8.33
CA GLY A 31 -7.71 3.38 8.73
C GLY A 31 -8.31 2.56 7.61
N ALA A 32 -8.36 3.08 6.40
CA ALA A 32 -8.87 2.33 5.26
C ALA A 32 -7.89 1.23 4.89
N ARG A 33 -8.40 0.19 4.27
CA ARG A 33 -7.57 -0.92 3.83
C ARG A 33 -7.39 -0.88 2.32
N ILE A 34 -6.16 -1.13 1.91
CA ILE A 34 -5.80 -1.15 0.50
C ILE A 34 -5.07 -2.46 0.24
N VAL A 35 -5.48 -3.15 -0.81
CA VAL A 35 -4.79 -4.35 -1.26
C VAL A 35 -4.02 -3.98 -2.52
N LEU A 36 -2.71 -4.18 -2.49
CA LEU A 36 -1.84 -3.91 -3.62
C LEU A 36 -1.35 -5.22 -4.19
N LEU A 37 -1.54 -5.42 -5.48
CA LEU A 37 -1.02 -6.58 -6.19
C LEU A 37 0.19 -6.14 -7.01
N ALA A 38 1.30 -6.84 -6.83
CA ALA A 38 2.53 -6.50 -7.54
C ALA A 38 3.28 -7.78 -7.90
N THR A 39 4.08 -7.70 -8.94
CA THR A 39 4.89 -8.83 -9.37
C THR A 39 6.38 -8.53 -9.31
N ASP A 40 6.76 -7.29 -9.04
CA ASP A 40 8.17 -6.94 -8.90
C ASP A 40 8.64 -7.23 -7.47
N PRO A 41 9.68 -8.08 -7.30
CA PRO A 41 10.16 -8.41 -5.95
C PRO A 41 10.59 -7.19 -5.13
N MET A 42 10.99 -6.11 -5.78
CA MET A 42 11.39 -4.90 -5.05
C MET A 42 10.25 -4.28 -4.26
N ALA A 43 9.01 -4.62 -4.60
CA ALA A 43 7.87 -4.12 -3.84
C ALA A 43 7.92 -4.57 -2.38
N ARG A 44 8.53 -5.72 -2.09
CA ARG A 44 8.65 -6.20 -0.71
C ARG A 44 9.47 -5.24 0.15
N ILE A 45 10.34 -4.47 -0.47
CA ILE A 45 11.16 -3.49 0.23
C ILE A 45 10.53 -2.12 0.16
N ASP A 46 10.08 -1.73 -1.04
CA ASP A 46 9.59 -0.38 -1.27
C ASP A 46 8.27 -0.09 -0.56
N VAL A 47 7.37 -1.07 -0.52
CA VAL A 47 6.06 -0.84 0.07
C VAL A 47 6.12 -0.63 1.58
N PRO A 48 6.82 -1.48 2.35
CA PRO A 48 6.97 -1.21 3.78
C PRO A 48 7.67 0.13 4.06
N PHE A 49 8.66 0.47 3.23
CA PHE A 49 9.37 1.73 3.39
C PHE A 49 8.41 2.91 3.19
N LEU A 50 7.61 2.85 2.14
CA LEU A 50 6.62 3.88 1.87
C LEU A 50 5.63 4.01 3.03
N MET A 51 5.18 2.88 3.56
CA MET A 51 4.24 2.90 4.66
C MET A 51 4.83 3.58 5.88
N SER A 52 6.10 3.34 6.16
CA SER A 52 6.73 3.97 7.32
C SER A 52 6.79 5.49 7.14
N GLN A 53 6.88 5.96 5.92
CA GLN A 53 6.93 7.41 5.66
C GLN A 53 5.54 8.04 5.66
N GLN A 54 4.53 7.28 5.27
CA GLN A 54 3.17 7.79 5.12
C GLN A 54 2.31 7.58 6.36
N GLY A 55 2.86 6.97 7.39
CA GLY A 55 2.11 6.73 8.62
C GLY A 55 1.18 5.53 8.56
N GLY A 56 1.21 4.79 7.46
CA GLY A 56 0.44 3.56 7.36
C GLY A 56 1.24 2.37 7.81
N ARG A 57 0.69 1.19 7.59
CA ARG A 57 1.41 -0.04 7.93
C ARG A 57 0.98 -1.17 7.03
N VAL A 58 1.88 -2.12 6.84
CA VAL A 58 1.60 -3.33 6.11
C VAL A 58 1.08 -4.37 7.10
N LEU A 59 -0.14 -4.82 6.90
CA LEU A 59 -0.74 -5.81 7.77
C LEU A 59 -0.31 -7.21 7.38
N GLU A 60 -0.18 -7.47 6.08
CA GLU A 60 0.13 -8.78 5.60
C GLU A 60 0.79 -8.70 4.22
N ILE A 61 1.72 -9.60 3.97
CA ILE A 61 2.31 -9.78 2.64
C ILE A 61 2.18 -11.25 2.30
N GLU A 62 1.51 -11.55 1.20
CA GLU A 62 1.42 -12.90 0.69
C GLU A 62 2.19 -13.00 -0.62
N ASP A 63 2.95 -14.08 -0.78
CA ASP A 63 3.70 -14.34 -1.99
C ASP A 63 3.25 -15.69 -2.54
N ALA A 64 2.59 -15.65 -3.68
CA ALA A 64 2.10 -16.86 -4.34
C ALA A 64 2.65 -16.87 -5.77
N ASP A 65 3.70 -17.66 -5.98
CA ASP A 65 4.30 -17.83 -7.31
C ASP A 65 4.68 -16.51 -7.97
N GLY A 66 5.29 -15.63 -7.18
CA GLY A 66 5.76 -14.34 -7.68
C GLY A 66 4.73 -13.24 -7.65
N LEU A 67 3.49 -13.55 -7.34
CA LEU A 67 2.48 -12.53 -7.14
C LEU A 67 2.49 -12.10 -5.68
N LEU A 68 2.79 -10.84 -5.44
CA LEU A 68 2.83 -10.27 -4.10
C LEU A 68 1.52 -9.55 -3.83
N ARG A 69 0.91 -9.89 -2.73
CA ARG A 69 -0.32 -9.25 -2.31
C ARG A 69 -0.08 -8.59 -0.96
N PHE A 70 -0.16 -7.27 -0.95
CA PHE A 70 0.05 -6.48 0.26
C PHE A 70 -1.29 -6.02 0.78
N THR A 71 -1.58 -6.32 2.03
CA THR A 71 -2.73 -5.76 2.72
C THR A 71 -2.22 -4.63 3.59
N ILE A 72 -2.70 -3.43 3.31
CA ILE A 72 -2.17 -2.21 3.91
C ILE A 72 -3.29 -1.46 4.62
N GLU A 73 -2.96 -0.88 5.73
CA GLU A 73 -3.87 0.01 6.44
C GLU A 73 -3.29 1.43 6.40
N THR A 74 -4.10 2.37 5.95
CA THR A 74 -3.67 3.76 5.93
C THR A 74 -3.66 4.31 7.34
N GLY A 75 -2.64 5.11 7.63
CA GLY A 75 -2.55 5.75 8.93
C GLY A 75 -3.08 7.15 8.90
N ALA A 76 -2.97 7.83 10.05
CA ALA A 76 -3.28 9.24 10.12
C ALA A 76 -2.28 10.00 9.26
N ARG A 77 -2.76 11.03 8.58
CA ARG A 77 -1.86 11.85 7.78
C ARG A 77 -0.92 12.62 8.71
N PRO A 78 0.33 12.83 8.27
CA PRO A 78 1.26 13.59 9.11
C PRO A 78 0.77 15.00 9.43
N ASP A 79 -0.02 15.58 8.54
CA ASP A 79 -0.55 16.92 8.74
C ASP A 79 -1.91 16.93 9.41
N ALA A 80 -2.45 15.76 9.76
CA ALA A 80 -3.75 15.69 10.42
C ALA A 80 -3.61 16.11 11.87
N PRO A 81 -4.60 16.82 12.41
CA PRO A 81 -4.56 17.14 13.83
C PRO A 81 -4.61 15.87 14.65
N THR A 82 -3.73 15.79 15.63
CA THR A 82 -3.72 14.67 16.55
C THR A 82 -4.32 15.13 17.85
N ASP A 83 -5.30 14.42 18.28
CA ASP A 83 -5.96 14.78 19.55
C ASP A 83 -5.86 13.66 20.53
#